data_98345d4c0da2da61229b5a84f55e4a6c
#
_entry.id   98345d4c0da2da61229b5a84f55e4a6c
#
_cell.length_a   1.000
_cell.length_b   1.000
_cell.length_c   1.000
_cell.angle_alpha   90.00
_cell.angle_beta   90.00
_cell.angle_gamma   90.00
#
_symmetry.space_group_name_H-M   'P 1'
#
loop_
_entity.id
_entity.type
_entity.pdbx_description
1 polymer ?
#
loop_
_entity_poly.entity_id
_entity_poly.type
_entity_poly.pdbx_seq_one_letter_code
_entity_poly.pdbx_strand_id
1 'polypeptide(L)'
;MQVISGAAETLPNNLYARVAGYRHQVFVEQLGWPLHTESGMESDQFDRSDTVYVIAQDAHGHITGCARLLPTTGPYLLSDIFPQLLNGLTPPRSPDVWELSRFAAIDFTSRGAPSYESTPTKVACKLLKQSIACAAGHGAKKLITVTSIAVERLLSRNEFRSHRVGPPMNIDGQSIVACWIEV
;
A
#
# COMPACT_ATOMS: atom_id res chain seq x y z
N MET A 1 16.97 -6.15 -6.58
CA MET A 1 15.87 -5.64 -5.73
C MET A 1 15.80 -6.48 -4.46
N GLN A 2 15.96 -5.86 -3.32
CA GLN A 2 15.77 -6.40 -1.97
C GLN A 2 14.40 -5.94 -1.45
N VAL A 3 13.75 -6.73 -0.63
CA VAL A 3 12.53 -6.33 0.09
C VAL A 3 12.79 -6.50 1.59
N ILE A 4 12.48 -5.46 2.36
CA ILE A 4 12.61 -5.40 3.82
C ILE A 4 11.21 -5.18 4.39
N SER A 5 10.88 -5.87 5.48
CA SER A 5 9.61 -5.64 6.18
C SER A 5 9.82 -5.55 7.69
N GLY A 6 8.98 -4.77 8.35
CA GLY A 6 8.99 -4.60 9.79
C GLY A 6 8.16 -3.40 10.27
N ALA A 7 7.96 -3.30 11.57
CA ALA A 7 7.39 -2.10 12.19
C ALA A 7 8.41 -0.95 12.17
N ALA A 8 7.95 0.30 12.28
CA ALA A 8 8.79 1.49 12.21
C ALA A 8 10.02 1.41 13.13
N GLU A 9 9.84 0.90 14.35
CA GLU A 9 10.90 0.78 15.37
C GLU A 9 11.91 -0.32 15.07
N THR A 10 11.54 -1.31 14.26
CA THR A 10 12.39 -2.47 13.92
C THR A 10 13.08 -2.31 12.57
N LEU A 11 12.69 -1.30 11.78
CA LEU A 11 13.33 -1.03 10.50
C LEU A 11 14.75 -0.48 10.70
N PRO A 12 15.72 -0.94 9.88
CA PRO A 12 17.11 -0.49 10.03
C PRO A 12 17.28 0.99 9.65
N ASN A 13 18.17 1.69 10.39
CA ASN A 13 18.81 2.97 10.02
C ASN A 13 17.92 3.97 9.26
N ASN A 14 17.05 4.70 9.95
CA ASN A 14 16.21 5.76 9.34
C ASN A 14 15.37 5.33 8.13
N LEU A 15 15.22 4.01 7.91
CA LEU A 15 14.48 3.52 6.74
C LEU A 15 13.02 3.98 6.79
N TYR A 16 12.42 4.07 7.97
CA TYR A 16 11.07 4.62 8.13
C TYR A 16 10.97 6.07 7.61
N ALA A 17 11.88 6.95 8.02
CA ALA A 17 11.89 8.34 7.54
C ALA A 17 12.07 8.42 6.02
N ARG A 18 12.92 7.55 5.46
CA ARG A 18 13.11 7.46 4.00
C ARG A 18 11.86 6.97 3.27
N VAL A 19 11.12 6.03 3.87
CA VAL A 19 9.81 5.59 3.34
C VAL A 19 8.79 6.71 3.41
N ALA A 20 8.73 7.47 4.50
CA ALA A 20 7.85 8.64 4.62
C ALA A 20 8.17 9.71 3.55
N GLY A 21 9.45 9.94 3.24
CA GLY A 21 9.88 10.79 2.13
C GLY A 21 9.50 10.22 0.76
N TYR A 22 9.66 8.92 0.54
CA TYR A 22 9.23 8.25 -0.69
C TYR A 22 7.70 8.34 -0.87
N ARG A 23 6.93 8.14 0.20
CA ARG A 23 5.47 8.29 0.21
C ARG A 23 5.07 9.71 -0.16
N HIS A 24 5.77 10.74 0.36
CA HIS A 24 5.56 12.12 -0.02
C HIS A 24 5.76 12.32 -1.53
N GLN A 25 6.87 11.87 -2.08
CA GLN A 25 7.14 11.97 -3.52
C GLN A 25 6.04 11.29 -4.36
N VAL A 26 5.59 10.10 -3.96
CA VAL A 26 4.56 9.35 -4.71
C VAL A 26 3.19 9.98 -4.54
N PHE A 27 2.70 10.07 -3.31
CA PHE A 27 1.28 10.36 -3.06
C PHE A 27 0.97 11.85 -3.10
N VAL A 28 1.90 12.71 -2.69
CA VAL A 28 1.70 14.16 -2.66
C VAL A 28 2.20 14.81 -3.95
N GLU A 29 3.48 14.64 -4.28
CA GLU A 29 4.06 15.32 -5.44
C GLU A 29 3.59 14.73 -6.78
N GLN A 30 3.59 13.38 -6.91
CA GLN A 30 3.24 12.72 -8.17
C GLN A 30 1.73 12.56 -8.38
N LEU A 31 1.00 12.14 -7.34
CA LEU A 31 -0.45 11.87 -7.42
C LEU A 31 -1.32 13.06 -7.01
N GLY A 32 -0.74 14.09 -6.37
CA GLY A 32 -1.45 15.29 -5.97
C GLY A 32 -2.47 15.07 -4.85
N TRP A 33 -2.30 14.02 -4.04
CA TRP A 33 -3.23 13.77 -2.94
C TRP A 33 -3.07 14.81 -1.82
N PRO A 34 -4.16 15.36 -1.27
CA PRO A 34 -4.12 16.35 -0.21
C PRO A 34 -3.84 15.70 1.15
N LEU A 35 -2.66 15.09 1.29
CA LEU A 35 -2.24 14.41 2.50
C LEU A 35 -1.44 15.32 3.41
N HIS A 36 -1.50 15.05 4.72
CA HIS A 36 -0.67 15.75 5.69
C HIS A 36 0.81 15.41 5.48
N THR A 37 1.65 16.44 5.46
CA THR A 37 3.10 16.30 5.32
C THR A 37 3.82 17.22 6.28
N GLU A 38 4.91 16.75 6.83
CA GLU A 38 5.82 17.52 7.67
C GLU A 38 7.25 17.33 7.16
N SER A 39 7.94 18.42 6.85
CA SER A 39 9.34 18.40 6.38
C SER A 39 9.61 17.46 5.20
N GLY A 40 8.65 17.38 4.23
CA GLY A 40 8.77 16.49 3.07
C GLY A 40 8.54 15.00 3.37
N MET A 41 7.93 14.70 4.49
CA MET A 41 7.55 13.33 4.89
C MET A 41 6.02 13.22 4.96
N GLU A 42 5.45 12.16 4.40
CA GLU A 42 4.03 11.83 4.51
C GLU A 42 3.83 10.77 5.59
N SER A 43 2.94 11.07 6.53
CA SER A 43 2.47 10.16 7.56
C SER A 43 1.02 10.48 7.93
N ASP A 44 0.29 9.49 8.45
CA ASP A 44 -1.09 9.67 8.89
C ASP A 44 -1.36 8.95 10.23
N GLN A 45 -2.59 9.06 10.73
CA GLN A 45 -3.03 8.44 11.99
C GLN A 45 -2.93 6.91 12.01
N PHE A 46 -2.74 6.28 10.88
CA PHE A 46 -2.58 4.83 10.76
C PHE A 46 -1.12 4.36 10.79
N ASP A 47 -0.17 5.29 10.89
CA ASP A 47 1.25 4.98 11.09
C ASP A 47 1.52 4.78 12.60
N ARG A 48 1.11 3.63 13.12
CA ARG A 48 1.14 3.25 14.53
C ARG A 48 2.23 2.22 14.82
N SER A 49 2.43 1.87 16.10
CA SER A 49 3.39 0.87 16.54
C SER A 49 3.11 -0.56 16.02
N ASP A 50 1.83 -0.88 15.74
CA ASP A 50 1.40 -2.15 15.16
C ASP A 50 1.40 -2.18 13.62
N THR A 51 1.79 -1.09 13.00
CA THR A 51 1.87 -0.94 11.54
C THR A 51 3.11 -1.63 10.99
N VAL A 52 2.94 -2.46 9.97
CA VAL A 52 4.03 -3.13 9.28
C VAL A 52 4.24 -2.53 7.90
N TYR A 53 5.49 -2.19 7.59
CA TYR A 53 5.90 -1.68 6.29
C TYR A 53 6.59 -2.76 5.49
N VAL A 54 6.34 -2.80 4.18
CA VAL A 54 7.05 -3.65 3.22
C VAL A 54 7.68 -2.73 2.18
N ILE A 55 9.01 -2.79 2.07
CA ILE A 55 9.81 -1.77 1.37
C ILE A 55 10.69 -2.46 0.34
N ALA A 56 10.57 -2.06 -0.92
CA ALA A 56 11.43 -2.51 -1.99
C ALA A 56 12.58 -1.51 -2.21
N GLN A 57 13.80 -2.02 -2.31
CA GLN A 57 15.00 -1.24 -2.61
C GLN A 57 15.75 -1.81 -3.82
N ASP A 58 16.39 -0.94 -4.57
CA ASP A 58 17.34 -1.33 -5.62
C ASP A 58 18.68 -1.82 -5.04
N ALA A 59 19.69 -2.07 -5.89
CA ALA A 59 21.01 -2.52 -5.48
C ALA A 59 21.82 -1.43 -4.73
N HIS A 60 21.44 -0.18 -4.88
CA HIS A 60 22.09 0.99 -4.25
C HIS A 60 21.35 1.43 -2.98
N GLY A 61 20.27 0.74 -2.61
CA GLY A 61 19.45 1.04 -1.45
C GLY A 61 18.40 2.12 -1.68
N HIS A 62 18.17 2.64 -2.90
CA HIS A 62 17.09 3.57 -3.17
C HIS A 62 15.75 2.85 -3.07
N ILE A 63 14.75 3.52 -2.50
CA ILE A 63 13.40 2.96 -2.39
C ILE A 63 12.74 3.01 -3.76
N THR A 64 12.28 1.87 -4.23
CA THR A 64 11.57 1.68 -5.50
C THR A 64 10.14 1.20 -5.31
N GLY A 65 9.72 1.02 -4.07
CA GLY A 65 8.35 0.68 -3.74
C GLY A 65 8.10 0.56 -2.24
N CYS A 66 6.87 0.78 -1.85
CA CYS A 66 6.41 0.60 -0.47
C CYS A 66 5.00 0.04 -0.42
N ALA A 67 4.68 -0.59 0.70
CA ALA A 67 3.34 -0.98 1.10
C ALA A 67 3.22 -0.87 2.63
N ARG A 68 2.01 -0.62 3.11
CA ARG A 68 1.66 -0.60 4.52
C ARG A 68 0.63 -1.67 4.82
N LEU A 69 0.84 -2.43 5.87
CA LEU A 69 -0.05 -3.47 6.37
C LEU A 69 -0.57 -3.07 7.75
N LEU A 70 -1.87 -3.15 7.94
CA LEU A 70 -2.56 -2.79 9.17
C LEU A 70 -3.47 -3.94 9.62
N PRO A 71 -3.42 -4.37 10.90
CA PRO A 71 -4.42 -5.31 11.41
C PRO A 71 -5.79 -4.64 11.48
N THR A 72 -6.85 -5.30 11.00
CA THR A 72 -8.21 -4.74 11.05
C THR A 72 -8.86 -4.79 12.44
N THR A 73 -8.17 -5.33 13.43
CA THR A 73 -8.58 -5.27 14.84
C THR A 73 -8.49 -3.88 15.44
N GLY A 74 -7.64 -3.01 14.87
CA GLY A 74 -7.54 -1.59 15.18
C GLY A 74 -8.15 -0.70 14.10
N PRO A 75 -7.97 0.63 14.16
CA PRO A 75 -8.33 1.58 13.10
C PRO A 75 -7.54 1.30 11.81
N TYR A 76 -8.20 1.41 10.64
CA TYR A 76 -7.58 1.25 9.34
C TYR A 76 -8.28 2.10 8.27
N LEU A 77 -7.60 2.40 7.17
CA LEU A 77 -7.99 3.42 6.20
C LEU A 77 -9.38 3.17 5.61
N LEU A 78 -9.68 1.93 5.16
CA LEU A 78 -10.96 1.61 4.52
C LEU A 78 -12.13 1.78 5.49
N SER A 79 -11.97 1.38 6.78
CA SER A 79 -13.07 1.49 7.74
C SER A 79 -13.37 2.94 8.13
N ASP A 80 -12.35 3.76 8.24
CA ASP A 80 -12.46 5.08 8.87
C ASP A 80 -12.60 6.22 7.84
N ILE A 81 -12.02 6.05 6.65
CA ILE A 81 -11.99 7.09 5.60
C ILE A 81 -12.86 6.73 4.40
N PHE A 82 -12.92 5.44 4.01
CA PHE A 82 -13.59 4.99 2.79
C PHE A 82 -14.68 3.92 3.02
N PRO A 83 -15.48 3.96 4.11
CA PRO A 83 -16.47 2.91 4.40
C PRO A 83 -17.52 2.75 3.29
N GLN A 84 -17.77 3.78 2.48
CA GLN A 84 -18.69 3.74 1.35
C GLN A 84 -18.28 2.72 0.28
N LEU A 85 -16.99 2.40 0.16
CA LEU A 85 -16.47 1.39 -0.78
C LEU A 85 -16.82 -0.05 -0.38
N LEU A 86 -17.29 -0.25 0.85
CA LEU A 86 -17.75 -1.55 1.35
C LEU A 86 -19.15 -1.92 0.85
N ASN A 87 -19.82 -1.05 0.10
CA ASN A 87 -21.12 -1.32 -0.51
C ASN A 87 -22.18 -1.80 0.52
N GLY A 88 -22.21 -1.17 1.69
CA GLY A 88 -23.12 -1.51 2.79
C GLY A 88 -22.68 -2.67 3.67
N LEU A 89 -21.56 -3.30 3.40
CA LEU A 89 -21.00 -4.33 4.27
C LEU A 89 -20.33 -3.70 5.50
N THR A 90 -20.40 -4.40 6.62
CA THR A 90 -19.69 -4.00 7.84
C THR A 90 -18.18 -4.12 7.64
N PRO A 91 -17.38 -3.10 8.02
CA PRO A 91 -15.94 -3.19 7.99
C PRO A 91 -15.43 -4.41 8.78
N PRO A 92 -14.57 -5.25 8.20
CA PRO A 92 -14.03 -6.41 8.91
C PRO A 92 -13.23 -5.99 10.15
N ARG A 93 -13.41 -6.73 11.23
CA ARG A 93 -12.63 -6.61 12.47
C ARG A 93 -12.20 -8.01 12.91
N SER A 94 -11.07 -8.47 12.42
CA SER A 94 -10.59 -9.83 12.64
C SER A 94 -9.07 -9.90 12.61
N PRO A 95 -8.41 -10.70 13.47
CA PRO A 95 -6.98 -10.94 13.39
C PRO A 95 -6.56 -11.65 12.07
N ASP A 96 -7.50 -12.34 11.42
CA ASP A 96 -7.29 -13.04 10.15
C ASP A 96 -7.33 -12.09 8.93
N VAL A 97 -7.72 -10.82 9.12
CA VAL A 97 -7.86 -9.83 8.05
C VAL A 97 -6.95 -8.64 8.31
N TRP A 98 -6.13 -8.31 7.34
CA TRP A 98 -5.27 -7.13 7.38
C TRP A 98 -5.58 -6.19 6.22
N GLU A 99 -5.36 -4.90 6.40
CA GLU A 99 -5.46 -3.93 5.30
C GLU A 99 -4.10 -3.76 4.62
N LEU A 100 -4.10 -3.76 3.29
CA LEU A 100 -2.99 -3.31 2.45
C LEU A 100 -3.28 -1.87 1.99
N SER A 101 -2.44 -0.93 2.36
CA SER A 101 -2.54 0.49 1.96
C SER A 101 -1.18 1.06 1.59
N ARG A 102 -1.16 2.29 1.06
CA ARG A 102 0.08 2.98 0.61
C ARG A 102 0.94 2.13 -0.32
N PHE A 103 0.28 1.29 -1.14
CA PHE A 103 0.97 0.46 -2.13
C PHE A 103 1.42 1.31 -3.32
N ALA A 104 2.73 1.36 -3.53
CA ALA A 104 3.34 2.06 -4.66
C ALA A 104 4.64 1.36 -5.08
N ALA A 105 4.95 1.42 -6.38
CA ALA A 105 6.17 0.85 -6.94
C ALA A 105 6.68 1.76 -8.07
N ILE A 106 7.27 2.89 -7.71
CA ILE A 106 7.82 3.89 -8.62
C ILE A 106 9.32 4.00 -8.39
N ASP A 107 10.10 3.90 -9.44
CA ASP A 107 11.54 4.14 -9.40
C ASP A 107 11.86 5.55 -9.89
N PHE A 108 12.16 6.45 -8.96
CA PHE A 108 12.56 7.83 -9.25
C PHE A 108 14.02 7.97 -9.73
N THR A 109 14.79 6.88 -9.71
CA THR A 109 16.20 6.88 -10.13
C THR A 109 16.39 6.45 -11.58
N SER A 110 15.37 5.83 -12.20
CA SER A 110 15.42 5.41 -13.58
C SER A 110 15.39 6.60 -14.53
N ARG A 111 16.13 6.50 -15.63
CA ARG A 111 16.13 7.52 -16.69
C ARG A 111 14.78 7.54 -17.40
N GLY A 112 14.04 8.63 -17.27
CA GLY A 112 12.71 8.86 -17.82
C GLY A 112 11.82 9.57 -16.82
N ALA A 113 10.72 10.18 -17.28
CA ALA A 113 9.75 10.75 -16.35
C ALA A 113 9.09 9.61 -15.57
N PRO A 114 9.27 9.53 -14.24
CA PRO A 114 8.60 8.51 -13.46
C PRO A 114 7.09 8.74 -13.54
N SER A 115 6.32 7.72 -13.88
CA SER A 115 4.87 7.81 -13.86
C SER A 115 4.30 6.63 -13.09
N TYR A 116 3.23 6.88 -12.35
CA TYR A 116 2.50 5.85 -11.66
C TYR A 116 1.92 4.80 -12.63
N GLU A 117 1.61 5.22 -13.86
CA GLU A 117 1.10 4.33 -14.91
C GLU A 117 2.19 3.45 -15.54
N SER A 118 3.45 3.90 -15.52
CA SER A 118 4.61 3.17 -16.05
C SER A 118 5.34 2.33 -15.02
N THR A 119 4.71 2.07 -13.87
CA THR A 119 5.27 1.22 -12.81
C THR A 119 5.82 -0.08 -13.38
N PRO A 120 7.09 -0.43 -13.14
CA PRO A 120 7.63 -1.71 -13.57
C PRO A 120 6.81 -2.85 -12.96
N THR A 121 5.99 -3.49 -13.76
CA THR A 121 5.08 -4.56 -13.32
C THR A 121 5.81 -5.62 -12.47
N LYS A 122 7.08 -5.89 -12.78
CA LYS A 122 7.91 -6.86 -12.03
C LYS A 122 8.17 -6.41 -10.58
N VAL A 123 8.45 -5.10 -10.35
CA VAL A 123 8.68 -4.56 -9.00
C VAL A 123 7.38 -4.58 -8.21
N ALA A 124 6.29 -4.10 -8.80
CA ALA A 124 4.97 -4.10 -8.18
C ALA A 124 4.51 -5.52 -7.81
N CYS A 125 4.64 -6.48 -8.73
CA CYS A 125 4.27 -7.89 -8.46
C CYS A 125 5.13 -8.51 -7.36
N LYS A 126 6.44 -8.25 -7.35
CA LYS A 126 7.32 -8.77 -6.29
C LYS A 126 7.02 -8.14 -4.94
N LEU A 127 6.79 -6.81 -4.90
CA LEU A 127 6.39 -6.11 -3.68
C LEU A 127 5.08 -6.67 -3.14
N LEU A 128 4.07 -6.85 -4.00
CA LEU A 128 2.77 -7.40 -3.60
C LEU A 128 2.88 -8.83 -3.07
N LYS A 129 3.63 -9.71 -3.74
CA LYS A 129 3.89 -11.08 -3.25
C LYS A 129 4.55 -11.07 -1.87
N GLN A 130 5.51 -10.17 -1.65
CA GLN A 130 6.17 -10.03 -0.35
C GLN A 130 5.23 -9.43 0.71
N SER A 131 4.35 -8.51 0.33
CA SER A 131 3.32 -7.97 1.24
C SER A 131 2.33 -9.05 1.68
N ILE A 132 1.88 -9.90 0.76
CA ILE A 132 1.02 -11.04 1.06
C ILE A 132 1.75 -12.03 1.99
N ALA A 133 2.98 -12.41 1.67
CA ALA A 133 3.78 -13.32 2.50
C ALA A 133 4.06 -12.73 3.89
N CYS A 134 4.31 -11.43 3.99
CA CYS A 134 4.50 -10.74 5.26
C CYS A 134 3.22 -10.78 6.10
N ALA A 135 2.06 -10.49 5.51
CA ALA A 135 0.77 -10.56 6.18
C ALA A 135 0.45 -12.00 6.65
N ALA A 136 0.73 -13.02 5.82
CA ALA A 136 0.63 -14.43 6.20
C ALA A 136 1.48 -14.76 7.43
N GLY A 137 2.72 -14.25 7.48
CA GLY A 137 3.61 -14.41 8.64
C GLY A 137 3.06 -13.79 9.93
N HIS A 138 2.18 -12.81 9.83
CA HIS A 138 1.42 -12.20 10.94
C HIS A 138 0.07 -12.88 11.21
N GLY A 139 -0.25 -13.99 10.51
CA GLY A 139 -1.49 -14.76 10.71
C GLY A 139 -2.67 -14.31 9.85
N ALA A 140 -2.48 -13.35 8.93
CA ALA A 140 -3.54 -12.96 8.01
C ALA A 140 -3.90 -14.10 7.05
N LYS A 141 -5.19 -14.28 6.80
CA LYS A 141 -5.74 -15.18 5.78
C LYS A 141 -6.26 -14.42 4.57
N LYS A 142 -6.56 -13.13 4.76
CA LYS A 142 -7.04 -12.23 3.71
C LYS A 142 -6.47 -10.84 3.91
N LEU A 143 -6.27 -10.15 2.79
CA LEU A 143 -6.05 -8.71 2.78
C LEU A 143 -7.28 -8.01 2.24
N ILE A 144 -7.58 -6.82 2.78
CA ILE A 144 -8.51 -5.88 2.19
C ILE A 144 -7.73 -4.62 1.79
N THR A 145 -8.08 -3.99 0.69
CA THR A 145 -7.35 -2.81 0.18
C THR A 145 -8.29 -1.81 -0.46
N VAL A 146 -8.00 -0.52 -0.31
CA VAL A 146 -8.52 0.56 -1.16
C VAL A 146 -7.47 0.85 -2.21
N THR A 147 -7.84 0.77 -3.48
CA THR A 147 -6.87 0.89 -4.56
C THR A 147 -7.46 1.51 -5.83
N SER A 148 -6.58 1.96 -6.73
CA SER A 148 -6.98 2.42 -8.05
C SER A 148 -7.32 1.24 -8.97
N ILE A 149 -8.08 1.53 -10.03
CA ILE A 149 -8.38 0.54 -11.09
C ILE A 149 -7.10 0.02 -11.76
N ALA A 150 -6.03 0.81 -11.80
CA ALA A 150 -4.75 0.37 -12.34
C ALA A 150 -4.12 -0.76 -11.51
N VAL A 151 -4.15 -0.63 -10.18
CA VAL A 151 -3.64 -1.68 -9.27
C VAL A 151 -4.57 -2.89 -9.27
N GLU A 152 -5.88 -2.72 -9.33
CA GLU A 152 -6.82 -3.83 -9.49
C GLU A 152 -6.53 -4.64 -10.77
N ARG A 153 -6.26 -3.96 -11.89
CA ARG A 153 -5.85 -4.62 -13.14
C ARG A 153 -4.50 -5.35 -12.99
N LEU A 154 -3.57 -4.79 -12.22
CA LEU A 154 -2.31 -5.47 -11.90
C LEU A 154 -2.58 -6.79 -11.17
N LEU A 155 -3.46 -6.79 -10.16
CA LEU A 155 -3.88 -7.98 -9.43
C LEU A 155 -4.43 -9.05 -10.39
N SER A 156 -5.43 -8.67 -11.18
CA SER A 156 -6.13 -9.59 -12.09
C SER A 156 -5.22 -10.18 -13.18
N ARG A 157 -4.28 -9.37 -13.72
CA ARG A 157 -3.38 -9.81 -14.81
C ARG A 157 -2.21 -10.67 -14.35
N ASN A 158 -1.89 -10.67 -13.06
CA ASN A 158 -0.73 -11.38 -12.50
C ASN A 158 -1.14 -12.51 -11.56
N GLU A 159 -2.36 -13.07 -11.78
CA GLU A 159 -2.85 -14.28 -11.11
C GLU A 159 -3.02 -14.16 -9.58
N PHE A 160 -3.09 -12.93 -9.06
CA PHE A 160 -3.47 -12.74 -7.67
C PHE A 160 -4.96 -13.03 -7.50
N ARG A 161 -5.30 -13.89 -6.55
CA ARG A 161 -6.69 -14.20 -6.22
C ARG A 161 -7.31 -12.99 -5.53
N SER A 162 -8.01 -12.17 -6.30
CA SER A 162 -8.63 -10.95 -5.80
C SER A 162 -10.02 -10.77 -6.38
N HIS A 163 -10.89 -10.09 -5.62
CA HIS A 163 -12.22 -9.71 -6.08
C HIS A 163 -12.67 -8.41 -5.41
N ARG A 164 -13.51 -7.66 -6.11
CA ARG A 164 -14.07 -6.41 -5.59
C ARG A 164 -15.03 -6.66 -4.44
N VAL A 165 -15.06 -5.72 -3.50
CA VAL A 165 -16.09 -5.64 -2.46
C VAL A 165 -17.36 -5.01 -3.00
N GLY A 166 -17.23 -3.98 -3.84
CA GLY A 166 -18.32 -3.23 -4.45
C GLY A 166 -17.90 -2.59 -5.78
N PRO A 167 -18.79 -1.81 -6.40
CA PRO A 167 -18.47 -1.09 -7.63
C PRO A 167 -17.40 -0.01 -7.36
N PRO A 168 -16.61 0.38 -8.38
CA PRO A 168 -15.71 1.52 -8.28
C PRO A 168 -16.49 2.81 -8.00
N MET A 169 -15.90 3.70 -7.23
CA MET A 169 -16.44 5.03 -6.94
C MET A 169 -15.45 6.10 -7.37
N ASN A 170 -15.96 7.23 -7.85
CA ASN A 170 -15.11 8.41 -8.06
C ASN A 170 -15.05 9.21 -6.76
N ILE A 171 -13.84 9.31 -6.20
CA ILE A 171 -13.57 10.10 -5.00
C ILE A 171 -12.41 11.03 -5.35
N ASP A 172 -12.63 12.33 -5.21
CA ASP A 172 -11.66 13.39 -5.53
C ASP A 172 -11.05 13.26 -6.94
N GLY A 173 -11.90 12.91 -7.93
CA GLY A 173 -11.49 12.75 -9.32
C GLY A 173 -10.79 11.42 -9.64
N GLN A 174 -10.59 10.56 -8.66
CA GLN A 174 -9.96 9.25 -8.85
C GLN A 174 -10.97 8.11 -8.76
N SER A 175 -10.89 7.18 -9.71
CA SER A 175 -11.71 5.97 -9.67
C SER A 175 -11.01 4.93 -8.78
N ILE A 176 -11.56 4.71 -7.60
CA ILE A 176 -11.04 3.79 -6.60
C ILE A 176 -12.06 2.69 -6.26
N VAL A 177 -11.58 1.60 -5.74
CA VAL A 177 -12.36 0.40 -5.40
C VAL A 177 -11.77 -0.28 -4.17
N ALA A 178 -12.63 -0.91 -3.36
CA ALA A 178 -12.18 -1.85 -2.35
C ALA A 178 -12.10 -3.26 -2.93
N CYS A 179 -11.00 -3.95 -2.65
CA CYS A 179 -10.77 -5.33 -3.09
C CYS A 179 -10.32 -6.22 -1.94
N TRP A 180 -10.78 -7.46 -1.99
CA TRP A 180 -10.20 -8.57 -1.25
C TRP A 180 -9.03 -9.18 -2.02
N ILE A 181 -8.02 -9.64 -1.29
CA ILE A 181 -6.89 -10.42 -1.83
C ILE A 181 -6.72 -11.63 -0.91
N GLU A 182 -6.68 -12.82 -1.48
CA GLU A 182 -6.38 -14.04 -0.72
C GLU A 182 -4.88 -14.10 -0.38
N VAL A 183 -4.58 -14.59 0.81
CA VAL A 183 -3.21 -14.72 1.33
C VAL A 183 -2.71 -16.15 1.16
#